data_b7aa21c57c6202983f217ee2d9ce38c9
#
_entry.id   b7aa21c57c6202983f217ee2d9ce38c9
#
_cell.length_a   1.000
_cell.length_b   1.000
_cell.length_c   1.000
_cell.angle_alpha   90.00
_cell.angle_beta   90.00
_cell.angle_gamma   90.00
#
_symmetry.space_group_name_H-M   'P 1'
#
loop_
_entity.id
_entity.type
_entity.pdbx_description
1 polymer ?
#
loop_
_entity_poly.entity_id
_entity_poly.type
_entity_poly.pdbx_seq_one_letter_code
_entity_poly.pdbx_strand_id
1 'polypeptide(L)'
;MCVTCGIVVDGQTGVKTRLRLPLERWGWMIGTGIYLDDVDTTLAHIDERAAMNIDRTMMWIDAIALAGLAAIALCALVLNVTEYRSADAKLKRLAQQVVESQENERARLSRELHDGISQMMVSVKLLLESALARFERSENRVPAAEAALSTSLTRLGDTLREVRRISHALRPSMLDDLGVAAAIEQLTRELSEQSEIEIGFTQIAHTHAPALPDAVNTVLFRIAQEALTNIVRHAHASSAALALEIAHDAVTLTIADNGSGFDVTHAFVGRRSGVGLRNMRERVEALGGTLALSSQPGHTLVTARVPLGVGTTELPTRSLQETSL
;
A
#
# COMPACT_ATOMS: atom_id res chain seq x y z
N MET A 1 -28.20 27.09 95.11
CA MET A 1 -27.33 27.75 94.10
C MET A 1 -28.27 28.11 92.97
N CYS A 2 -28.75 29.39 92.96
CA CYS A 2 -29.73 29.79 91.90
C CYS A 2 -28.96 30.52 90.81
N VAL A 3 -28.75 29.84 89.68
CA VAL A 3 -28.18 30.46 88.49
C VAL A 3 -29.35 31.07 87.70
N THR A 4 -29.51 32.36 87.78
CA THR A 4 -30.50 33.05 86.98
C THR A 4 -29.89 33.39 85.65
N CYS A 5 -30.33 32.66 84.61
CA CYS A 5 -30.05 33.01 83.22
C CYS A 5 -31.15 34.01 82.79
N GLY A 6 -30.79 35.26 82.60
CA GLY A 6 -31.71 36.31 82.13
C GLY A 6 -31.27 36.82 80.75
N ILE A 7 -32.20 36.78 79.81
CA ILE A 7 -32.02 37.45 78.49
C ILE A 7 -32.36 38.94 78.70
N VAL A 8 -31.40 39.83 78.50
CA VAL A 8 -31.69 41.29 78.51
C VAL A 8 -31.48 41.79 77.09
N VAL A 9 -32.58 42.22 76.51
CA VAL A 9 -32.57 43.00 75.24
C VAL A 9 -32.23 44.44 75.57
N ASP A 10 -30.98 44.86 75.27
CA ASP A 10 -30.61 46.28 75.43
C ASP A 10 -30.92 46.98 74.11
N GLY A 11 -31.64 48.03 74.15
CA GLY A 11 -32.35 48.68 72.99
C GLY A 11 -31.43 49.21 71.87
N GLN A 12 -30.17 48.97 71.85
CA GLN A 12 -29.32 49.45 70.77
C GLN A 12 -28.22 48.50 70.29
N THR A 13 -28.02 47.34 70.90
CA THR A 13 -26.93 46.38 70.45
C THR A 13 -27.24 44.99 70.88
N GLY A 14 -28.01 44.26 70.07
CA GLY A 14 -28.08 42.81 70.06
C GLY A 14 -28.52 42.07 71.35
N VAL A 15 -28.93 40.78 71.18
CA VAL A 15 -29.34 39.95 72.31
C VAL A 15 -28.08 39.45 73.09
N LYS A 16 -28.07 39.80 74.40
CA LYS A 16 -26.94 39.46 75.28
C LYS A 16 -27.40 38.44 76.32
N THR A 17 -26.75 37.29 76.34
CA THR A 17 -26.92 36.29 77.38
C THR A 17 -25.97 36.61 78.54
N ARG A 18 -26.49 36.92 79.71
CA ARG A 18 -25.68 37.21 80.88
C ARG A 18 -25.80 36.08 81.93
N LEU A 19 -24.65 35.58 82.33
CA LEU A 19 -24.53 34.67 83.49
C LEU A 19 -24.14 35.54 84.69
N ARG A 20 -24.95 35.47 85.81
CA ARG A 20 -24.67 36.18 87.05
C ARG A 20 -24.48 35.14 88.14
N LEU A 21 -23.31 35.17 88.82
CA LEU A 21 -22.99 34.32 89.91
C LEU A 21 -22.86 35.19 91.17
N PRO A 22 -23.67 35.04 92.24
CA PRO A 22 -23.51 35.74 93.50
C PRO A 22 -22.34 35.15 94.29
N LEU A 23 -21.51 36.01 94.75
CA LEU A 23 -20.44 35.68 95.75
C LEU A 23 -20.91 36.02 97.17
N GLU A 24 -21.58 35.04 97.78
CA GLU A 24 -22.28 35.22 99.07
C GLU A 24 -21.43 35.75 100.20
N ARG A 25 -20.12 35.55 100.16
CA ARG A 25 -19.17 35.94 101.25
C ARG A 25 -18.78 37.42 101.20
N TRP A 26 -19.02 38.12 100.06
CA TRP A 26 -18.51 39.46 99.82
C TRP A 26 -19.61 40.46 99.31
N GLY A 27 -20.82 39.98 99.12
CA GLY A 27 -21.93 40.75 98.57
C GLY A 27 -21.75 41.18 97.11
N TRP A 28 -20.81 40.58 96.37
CA TRP A 28 -20.46 40.91 95.06
C TRP A 28 -21.13 39.95 94.06
N MET A 29 -21.46 40.43 92.84
CA MET A 29 -21.98 39.70 91.74
C MET A 29 -20.99 39.77 90.56
N ILE A 30 -20.46 38.66 90.18
CA ILE A 30 -19.67 38.57 88.91
C ILE A 30 -20.57 38.10 87.80
N GLY A 31 -20.55 38.85 86.72
CA GLY A 31 -21.33 38.55 85.52
C GLY A 31 -20.47 38.56 84.27
N THR A 32 -20.60 37.53 83.44
CA THR A 32 -20.07 37.55 82.06
C THR A 32 -21.23 37.49 81.07
N GLY A 33 -21.03 38.04 79.90
CA GLY A 33 -22.03 38.01 78.86
C GLY A 33 -21.36 37.88 77.49
N ILE A 34 -21.95 37.07 76.66
CA ILE A 34 -21.55 36.86 75.27
C ILE A 34 -22.64 37.53 74.38
N TYR A 35 -22.19 38.27 73.40
CA TYR A 35 -23.12 38.82 72.39
C TYR A 35 -23.48 37.71 71.40
N LEU A 36 -24.77 37.42 71.29
CA LEU A 36 -25.26 36.41 70.32
C LEU A 36 -24.93 36.77 68.87
N ASP A 37 -24.98 38.08 68.55
CA ASP A 37 -24.68 38.61 67.24
C ASP A 37 -23.23 38.29 66.84
N ASP A 38 -22.29 38.31 67.77
CA ASP A 38 -20.87 37.88 67.50
C ASP A 38 -20.76 36.37 67.21
N VAL A 39 -21.59 35.57 67.86
CA VAL A 39 -21.64 34.13 67.62
C VAL A 39 -22.27 33.85 66.27
N ASP A 40 -23.39 34.52 65.95
CA ASP A 40 -24.12 34.35 64.68
C ASP A 40 -23.28 34.81 63.48
N THR A 41 -22.59 35.98 63.62
CA THR A 41 -21.67 36.46 62.57
C THR A 41 -20.47 35.52 62.39
N THR A 42 -19.93 34.98 63.44
CA THR A 42 -18.80 34.01 63.38
C THR A 42 -19.22 32.70 62.73
N LEU A 43 -20.42 32.19 63.07
CA LEU A 43 -21.01 31.00 62.46
C LEU A 43 -21.28 31.21 60.96
N ALA A 44 -21.86 32.37 60.61
CA ALA A 44 -22.09 32.70 59.20
C ALA A 44 -20.81 32.77 58.38
N HIS A 45 -19.73 33.30 58.95
CA HIS A 45 -18.41 33.33 58.30
C HIS A 45 -17.78 31.92 58.17
N ILE A 46 -18.02 31.04 59.13
CA ILE A 46 -17.55 29.65 59.09
C ILE A 46 -18.33 28.89 57.99
N ASP A 47 -19.65 29.04 57.93
CA ASP A 47 -20.48 28.40 56.94
C ASP A 47 -20.15 28.86 55.51
N GLU A 48 -19.96 30.21 55.31
CA GLU A 48 -19.54 30.75 54.04
C GLU A 48 -18.17 30.21 53.59
N ARG A 49 -17.19 30.15 54.50
CA ARG A 49 -15.87 29.53 54.20
C ARG A 49 -15.98 28.04 53.91
N ALA A 50 -16.81 27.33 54.65
CA ALA A 50 -17.05 25.89 54.44
C ALA A 50 -17.67 25.65 53.08
N ALA A 51 -18.71 26.43 52.70
CA ALA A 51 -19.34 26.34 51.40
C ALA A 51 -18.37 26.66 50.25
N MET A 52 -17.59 27.74 50.34
CA MET A 52 -16.55 28.04 49.33
C MET A 52 -15.48 26.95 49.21
N ASN A 53 -15.07 26.29 50.31
CA ASN A 53 -14.14 25.21 50.27
C ASN A 53 -14.75 23.92 49.66
N ILE A 54 -16.03 23.64 49.93
CA ILE A 54 -16.74 22.52 49.34
C ILE A 54 -16.87 22.70 47.83
N ASP A 55 -17.31 23.86 47.40
CA ASP A 55 -17.44 24.18 45.96
C ASP A 55 -16.09 24.08 45.22
N ARG A 56 -15.04 24.60 45.86
CA ARG A 56 -13.70 24.49 45.27
C ARG A 56 -13.19 23.07 45.18
N THR A 57 -13.45 22.24 46.18
CA THR A 57 -13.04 20.82 46.18
C THR A 57 -13.87 20.04 45.15
N MET A 58 -15.17 20.29 45.05
CA MET A 58 -16.03 19.68 44.01
C MET A 58 -15.54 20.05 42.60
N MET A 59 -15.24 21.31 42.35
CA MET A 59 -14.68 21.75 41.07
C MET A 59 -13.38 21.04 40.71
N TRP A 60 -12.48 20.81 41.69
CA TRP A 60 -11.25 20.04 41.44
C TRP A 60 -11.51 18.56 41.17
N ILE A 61 -12.48 17.94 41.85
CA ILE A 61 -12.88 16.55 41.62
C ILE A 61 -13.44 16.40 40.22
N ASP A 62 -14.33 17.33 39.79
CA ASP A 62 -14.90 17.32 38.45
C ASP A 62 -13.81 17.53 37.37
N ALA A 63 -12.90 18.44 37.60
CA ALA A 63 -11.77 18.68 36.70
C ALA A 63 -10.86 17.46 36.52
N ILE A 64 -10.53 16.77 37.63
CA ILE A 64 -9.72 15.55 37.61
C ILE A 64 -10.47 14.40 36.91
N ALA A 65 -11.77 14.24 37.19
CA ALA A 65 -12.60 13.23 36.55
C ALA A 65 -12.67 13.47 35.03
N LEU A 66 -12.90 14.71 34.60
CA LEU A 66 -12.93 15.08 33.18
C LEU A 66 -11.58 14.85 32.50
N ALA A 67 -10.49 15.24 33.15
CA ALA A 67 -9.14 15.00 32.63
C ALA A 67 -8.82 13.49 32.50
N GLY A 68 -9.26 12.68 33.46
CA GLY A 68 -9.15 11.22 33.41
C GLY A 68 -9.92 10.60 32.25
N LEU A 69 -11.16 11.03 32.04
CA LEU A 69 -11.96 10.59 30.90
C LEU A 69 -11.34 10.99 29.56
N ALA A 70 -10.85 12.22 29.46
CA ALA A 70 -10.15 12.70 28.26
C ALA A 70 -8.88 11.89 27.96
N ALA A 71 -8.09 11.57 28.98
CA ALA A 71 -6.89 10.72 28.85
C ALA A 71 -7.23 9.30 28.38
N ILE A 72 -8.28 8.69 28.92
CA ILE A 72 -8.75 7.36 28.48
C ILE A 72 -9.21 7.40 27.03
N ALA A 73 -10.02 8.42 26.65
CA ALA A 73 -10.49 8.57 25.29
C ALA A 73 -9.33 8.79 24.29
N LEU A 74 -8.33 9.59 24.66
CA LEU A 74 -7.14 9.81 23.84
C LEU A 74 -6.33 8.52 23.68
N CYS A 75 -6.13 7.77 24.76
CA CYS A 75 -5.42 6.49 24.73
C CYS A 75 -6.15 5.47 23.83
N ALA A 76 -7.47 5.36 23.96
CA ALA A 76 -8.29 4.49 23.10
C ALA A 76 -8.20 4.90 21.62
N LEU A 77 -8.21 6.21 21.33
CA LEU A 77 -8.06 6.72 19.97
C LEU A 77 -6.69 6.38 19.39
N VAL A 78 -5.60 6.58 20.14
CA VAL A 78 -4.24 6.26 19.70
C VAL A 78 -4.09 4.76 19.45
N LEU A 79 -4.58 3.91 20.34
CA LEU A 79 -4.55 2.45 20.17
C LEU A 79 -5.32 2.02 18.92
N ASN A 80 -6.52 2.54 18.73
CA ASN A 80 -7.35 2.26 17.55
C ASN A 80 -6.64 2.67 16.25
N VAL A 81 -6.08 3.87 16.18
CA VAL A 81 -5.36 4.36 14.98
C VAL A 81 -4.12 3.52 14.70
N THR A 82 -3.36 3.11 15.72
CA THR A 82 -2.18 2.26 15.54
C THR A 82 -2.54 0.86 15.07
N GLU A 83 -3.62 0.30 15.59
CA GLU A 83 -4.12 -1.02 15.19
C GLU A 83 -4.62 -1.01 13.74
N TYR A 84 -5.37 0.01 13.34
CA TYR A 84 -5.79 0.21 11.94
C TYR A 84 -4.61 0.32 10.98
N ARG A 85 -3.59 1.11 11.32
CA ARG A 85 -2.38 1.27 10.48
C ARG A 85 -1.60 -0.03 10.36
N SER A 86 -1.50 -0.80 11.43
CA SER A 86 -0.80 -2.09 11.41
C SER A 86 -1.54 -3.14 10.60
N ALA A 87 -2.87 -3.16 10.66
CA ALA A 87 -3.72 -4.05 9.85
C ALA A 87 -3.63 -3.71 8.36
N ASP A 88 -3.69 -2.41 7.99
CA ASP A 88 -3.55 -1.97 6.60
C ASP A 88 -2.17 -2.33 6.02
N ALA A 89 -1.10 -2.13 6.80
CA ALA A 89 0.26 -2.50 6.40
C ALA A 89 0.41 -4.03 6.21
N LYS A 90 -0.21 -4.85 7.07
CA LYS A 90 -0.22 -6.31 6.91
C LYS A 90 -1.00 -6.74 5.66
N LEU A 91 -2.17 -6.16 5.42
CA LEU A 91 -2.97 -6.42 4.22
C LEU A 91 -2.19 -6.08 2.94
N LYS A 92 -1.52 -4.93 2.89
CA LYS A 92 -0.67 -4.55 1.75
C LYS A 92 0.48 -5.54 1.53
N ARG A 93 1.16 -5.96 2.60
CA ARG A 93 2.23 -6.97 2.49
C ARG A 93 1.71 -8.32 1.98
N LEU A 94 0.57 -8.79 2.50
CA LEU A 94 -0.04 -10.03 2.03
C LEU A 94 -0.47 -9.93 0.56
N ALA A 95 -1.06 -8.81 0.15
CA ALA A 95 -1.42 -8.58 -1.25
C ALA A 95 -0.18 -8.59 -2.16
N GLN A 96 0.92 -7.96 -1.74
CA GLN A 96 2.19 -7.97 -2.46
C GLN A 96 2.75 -9.39 -2.56
N GLN A 97 2.75 -10.17 -1.48
CA GLN A 97 3.21 -11.56 -1.49
C GLN A 97 2.39 -12.45 -2.42
N VAL A 98 1.07 -12.26 -2.46
CA VAL A 98 0.20 -13.00 -3.40
C VAL A 98 0.55 -12.66 -4.85
N VAL A 99 0.74 -11.38 -5.17
CA VAL A 99 1.13 -10.95 -6.51
C VAL A 99 2.49 -11.51 -6.90
N GLU A 100 3.48 -11.42 -6.02
CA GLU A 100 4.82 -11.97 -6.23
C GLU A 100 4.80 -13.50 -6.41
N SER A 101 4.08 -14.22 -5.56
CA SER A 101 3.89 -15.66 -5.70
C SER A 101 3.22 -16.04 -7.02
N GLN A 102 2.23 -15.27 -7.46
CA GLN A 102 1.55 -15.48 -8.73
C GLN A 102 2.48 -15.24 -9.93
N GLU A 103 3.33 -14.22 -9.89
CA GLU A 103 4.30 -13.95 -10.95
C GLU A 103 5.39 -15.04 -10.98
N ASN A 104 5.86 -15.49 -9.83
CA ASN A 104 6.83 -16.60 -9.75
C ASN A 104 6.25 -17.90 -10.30
N GLU A 105 4.99 -18.21 -9.99
CA GLU A 105 4.29 -19.37 -10.55
C GLU A 105 4.11 -19.25 -12.06
N ARG A 106 3.73 -18.07 -12.57
CA ARG A 106 3.65 -17.82 -14.01
C ARG A 106 5.00 -17.99 -14.71
N ALA A 107 6.08 -17.52 -14.09
CA ALA A 107 7.44 -17.70 -14.61
C ALA A 107 7.84 -19.17 -14.63
N ARG A 108 7.50 -19.93 -13.58
CA ARG A 108 7.75 -21.37 -13.51
C ARG A 108 7.01 -22.12 -14.61
N LEU A 109 5.70 -21.88 -14.74
CA LEU A 109 4.87 -22.51 -15.76
C LEU A 109 5.34 -22.18 -17.18
N SER A 110 5.74 -20.93 -17.43
CA SER A 110 6.28 -20.53 -18.74
C SER A 110 7.55 -21.32 -19.09
N ARG A 111 8.48 -21.45 -18.14
CA ARG A 111 9.70 -22.25 -18.36
C ARG A 111 9.40 -23.74 -18.56
N GLU A 112 8.52 -24.33 -17.75
CA GLU A 112 8.11 -25.73 -17.92
C GLU A 112 7.45 -26.00 -19.28
N LEU A 113 6.62 -25.05 -19.77
CA LEU A 113 6.03 -25.15 -21.10
C LEU A 113 7.06 -25.00 -22.21
N HIS A 114 8.00 -24.05 -22.06
CA HIS A 114 9.04 -23.82 -23.05
C HIS A 114 10.04 -24.97 -23.12
N ASP A 115 10.64 -25.35 -22.00
CA ASP A 115 11.75 -26.32 -21.96
C ASP A 115 11.26 -27.75 -22.04
N GLY A 116 10.12 -28.05 -21.41
CA GLY A 116 9.58 -29.42 -21.41
C GLY A 116 8.77 -29.72 -22.67
N ILE A 117 7.63 -29.07 -22.80
CA ILE A 117 6.62 -29.41 -23.82
C ILE A 117 7.08 -28.98 -25.21
N SER A 118 7.59 -27.76 -25.39
CA SER A 118 8.02 -27.28 -26.71
C SER A 118 9.17 -28.06 -27.27
N GLN A 119 10.18 -28.40 -26.47
CA GLN A 119 11.34 -29.22 -26.92
C GLN A 119 10.92 -30.64 -27.29
N MET A 120 10.02 -31.26 -26.49
CA MET A 120 9.47 -32.58 -26.82
C MET A 120 8.71 -32.58 -28.12
N MET A 121 7.86 -31.56 -28.35
CA MET A 121 7.10 -31.44 -29.59
C MET A 121 7.99 -31.15 -30.82
N VAL A 122 9.08 -30.37 -30.65
CA VAL A 122 10.08 -30.17 -31.71
C VAL A 122 10.76 -31.50 -32.07
N SER A 123 11.14 -32.33 -31.08
CA SER A 123 11.71 -33.63 -31.31
C SER A 123 10.77 -34.54 -32.07
N VAL A 124 9.49 -34.60 -31.69
CA VAL A 124 8.47 -35.39 -32.41
C VAL A 124 8.28 -34.85 -33.83
N LYS A 125 8.28 -33.54 -34.04
CA LYS A 125 8.19 -32.93 -35.37
C LYS A 125 9.34 -33.37 -36.27
N LEU A 126 10.59 -33.31 -35.77
CA LEU A 126 11.79 -33.77 -36.52
C LEU A 126 11.74 -35.24 -36.87
N LEU A 127 11.25 -36.10 -35.96
CA LEU A 127 11.06 -37.53 -36.24
C LEU A 127 10.03 -37.78 -37.34
N LEU A 128 8.91 -37.05 -37.32
CA LEU A 128 7.87 -37.15 -38.34
C LEU A 128 8.35 -36.61 -39.69
N GLU A 129 9.09 -35.49 -39.72
CA GLU A 129 9.71 -34.95 -40.93
C GLU A 129 10.72 -35.95 -41.54
N SER A 130 11.53 -36.57 -40.69
CA SER A 130 12.46 -37.63 -41.11
C SER A 130 11.73 -38.85 -41.67
N ALA A 131 10.60 -39.24 -41.07
CA ALA A 131 9.79 -40.35 -41.54
C ALA A 131 9.13 -40.02 -42.91
N LEU A 132 8.59 -38.80 -43.07
CA LEU A 132 8.02 -38.33 -44.32
C LEU A 132 9.06 -38.33 -45.45
N ALA A 133 10.26 -37.79 -45.23
CA ALA A 133 11.35 -37.76 -46.21
C ALA A 133 11.82 -39.16 -46.62
N ARG A 134 11.80 -40.15 -45.70
CA ARG A 134 12.08 -41.56 -46.03
C ARG A 134 10.96 -42.18 -46.85
N PHE A 135 9.74 -41.86 -46.54
CA PHE A 135 8.54 -42.34 -47.25
C PHE A 135 8.50 -41.82 -48.69
N GLU A 136 8.80 -40.52 -48.88
CA GLU A 136 8.90 -39.90 -50.21
C GLU A 136 9.95 -40.53 -51.13
N ARG A 137 11.03 -41.10 -50.57
CA ARG A 137 12.12 -41.76 -51.29
C ARG A 137 11.86 -43.25 -51.54
N SER A 138 10.79 -43.81 -50.98
CA SER A 138 10.46 -45.23 -51.12
C SER A 138 9.76 -45.47 -52.44
N GLU A 139 10.10 -46.57 -53.12
CA GLU A 139 9.42 -47.03 -54.37
C GLU A 139 7.96 -47.45 -54.09
N ASN A 140 7.61 -47.78 -52.88
CA ASN A 140 6.30 -48.30 -52.49
C ASN A 140 5.49 -47.18 -51.75
N ARG A 141 5.19 -46.10 -52.45
CA ARG A 141 4.42 -44.98 -51.91
C ARG A 141 2.97 -45.35 -51.65
N VAL A 142 2.46 -45.08 -50.44
CA VAL A 142 1.05 -45.20 -50.10
C VAL A 142 0.51 -43.76 -49.87
N PRO A 143 -0.21 -43.19 -50.87
CA PRO A 143 -0.62 -41.77 -50.82
C PRO A 143 -1.46 -41.40 -49.59
N ALA A 144 -2.24 -42.33 -49.06
CA ALA A 144 -3.01 -42.13 -47.84
C ALA A 144 -2.14 -41.98 -46.59
N ALA A 145 -1.02 -42.70 -46.52
CA ALA A 145 -0.06 -42.57 -45.39
C ALA A 145 0.72 -41.26 -45.46
N GLU A 146 1.12 -40.83 -46.67
CA GLU A 146 1.79 -39.54 -46.90
C GLU A 146 0.89 -38.38 -46.52
N ALA A 147 -0.39 -38.40 -46.92
CA ALA A 147 -1.38 -37.39 -46.54
C ALA A 147 -1.65 -37.34 -45.03
N ALA A 148 -1.72 -38.51 -44.37
CA ALA A 148 -1.90 -38.60 -42.94
C ALA A 148 -0.70 -38.02 -42.17
N LEU A 149 0.53 -38.30 -42.63
CA LEU A 149 1.77 -37.82 -42.01
C LEU A 149 1.91 -36.29 -42.19
N SER A 150 1.65 -35.78 -43.39
CA SER A 150 1.63 -34.34 -43.68
C SER A 150 0.56 -33.59 -42.85
N THR A 151 -0.63 -34.15 -42.68
CA THR A 151 -1.68 -33.60 -41.84
C THR A 151 -1.23 -33.58 -40.35
N SER A 152 -0.56 -34.64 -39.91
CA SER A 152 -0.05 -34.73 -38.54
C SER A 152 1.05 -33.68 -38.24
N LEU A 153 1.94 -33.46 -39.22
CA LEU A 153 2.97 -32.42 -39.15
C LEU A 153 2.37 -31.02 -39.05
N THR A 154 1.36 -30.75 -39.85
CA THR A 154 0.64 -29.46 -39.84
C THR A 154 0.00 -29.23 -38.49
N ARG A 155 -0.77 -30.20 -37.97
CA ARG A 155 -1.41 -30.11 -36.64
C ARG A 155 -0.40 -29.97 -35.51
N LEU A 156 0.73 -30.64 -35.56
CA LEU A 156 1.81 -30.52 -34.60
C LEU A 156 2.43 -29.12 -34.63
N GLY A 157 2.59 -28.55 -35.84
CA GLY A 157 3.05 -27.18 -36.01
C GLY A 157 2.08 -26.15 -35.40
N ASP A 158 0.76 -26.34 -35.57
CA ASP A 158 -0.28 -25.50 -34.99
C ASP A 158 -0.24 -25.59 -33.46
N THR A 159 -0.13 -26.79 -32.92
CA THR A 159 -0.03 -27.00 -31.46
C THR A 159 1.22 -26.36 -30.88
N LEU A 160 2.36 -26.45 -31.55
CA LEU A 160 3.60 -25.79 -31.17
C LEU A 160 3.45 -24.27 -31.12
N ARG A 161 2.76 -23.68 -32.10
CA ARG A 161 2.47 -22.24 -32.10
C ARG A 161 1.59 -21.84 -30.91
N GLU A 162 0.58 -22.65 -30.62
CA GLU A 162 -0.33 -22.40 -29.49
C GLU A 162 0.38 -22.52 -28.14
N VAL A 163 1.23 -23.54 -27.93
CA VAL A 163 2.03 -23.67 -26.70
C VAL A 163 2.97 -22.47 -26.52
N ARG A 164 3.63 -22.02 -27.58
CA ARG A 164 4.47 -20.83 -27.55
C ARG A 164 3.66 -19.59 -27.19
N ARG A 165 2.49 -19.40 -27.79
CA ARG A 165 1.58 -18.31 -27.50
C ARG A 165 1.18 -18.28 -26.04
N ILE A 166 0.86 -19.44 -25.44
CA ILE A 166 0.50 -19.57 -24.02
C ILE A 166 1.73 -19.26 -23.14
N SER A 167 2.89 -19.81 -23.47
CA SER A 167 4.13 -19.55 -22.73
C SER A 167 4.48 -18.06 -22.70
N HIS A 168 4.40 -17.37 -23.84
CA HIS A 168 4.63 -15.93 -23.94
C HIS A 168 3.60 -15.10 -23.18
N ALA A 169 2.34 -15.54 -23.12
CA ALA A 169 1.30 -14.87 -22.34
C ALA A 169 1.55 -15.01 -20.81
N LEU A 170 2.16 -16.12 -20.38
CA LEU A 170 2.53 -16.34 -18.99
C LEU A 170 3.75 -15.51 -18.57
N ARG A 171 4.87 -15.66 -19.25
CA ARG A 171 6.10 -14.87 -19.14
C ARG A 171 7.03 -15.26 -20.31
N PRO A 172 7.59 -14.32 -21.08
CA PRO A 172 8.55 -14.67 -22.12
C PRO A 172 9.82 -15.26 -21.49
N SER A 173 10.25 -16.41 -21.96
CA SER A 173 11.56 -16.98 -21.60
C SER A 173 12.71 -16.03 -21.97
N MET A 174 12.54 -15.27 -23.05
CA MET A 174 13.48 -14.24 -23.46
C MET A 174 13.73 -13.14 -22.41
N LEU A 175 12.78 -12.91 -21.50
CA LEU A 175 12.97 -11.96 -20.40
C LEU A 175 14.08 -12.43 -19.45
N ASP A 176 14.15 -13.74 -19.22
CA ASP A 176 15.15 -14.36 -18.34
C ASP A 176 16.51 -14.50 -19.06
N ASP A 177 16.50 -14.77 -20.38
CA ASP A 177 17.72 -15.05 -21.16
C ASP A 177 18.37 -13.79 -21.74
N LEU A 178 17.57 -12.85 -22.27
CA LEU A 178 18.03 -11.71 -23.06
C LEU A 178 17.66 -10.35 -22.46
N GLY A 179 16.89 -10.34 -21.36
CA GLY A 179 16.45 -9.13 -20.66
C GLY A 179 15.25 -8.46 -21.27
N VAL A 180 14.81 -7.35 -20.61
CA VAL A 180 13.56 -6.66 -20.91
C VAL A 180 13.53 -5.98 -22.29
N ALA A 181 14.64 -5.48 -22.78
CA ALA A 181 14.70 -4.80 -24.07
C ALA A 181 14.36 -5.76 -25.23
N ALA A 182 15.00 -6.93 -25.27
CA ALA A 182 14.74 -7.94 -26.29
C ALA A 182 13.32 -8.50 -26.19
N ALA A 183 12.82 -8.67 -24.96
CA ALA A 183 11.44 -9.14 -24.73
C ALA A 183 10.38 -8.10 -25.19
N ILE A 184 10.61 -6.80 -24.96
CA ILE A 184 9.74 -5.72 -25.45
C ILE A 184 9.81 -5.63 -27.00
N GLU A 185 11.00 -5.70 -27.58
CA GLU A 185 11.16 -5.68 -29.04
C GLU A 185 10.39 -6.82 -29.70
N GLN A 186 10.47 -8.04 -29.17
CA GLN A 186 9.73 -9.17 -29.67
C GLN A 186 8.20 -8.95 -29.54
N LEU A 187 7.74 -8.45 -28.37
CA LEU A 187 6.33 -8.16 -28.12
C LEU A 187 5.78 -7.11 -29.10
N THR A 188 6.55 -6.05 -29.38
CA THR A 188 6.14 -5.01 -30.35
C THR A 188 6.04 -5.57 -31.75
N ARG A 189 6.97 -6.41 -32.16
CA ARG A 189 6.96 -7.07 -33.47
C ARG A 189 5.74 -7.98 -33.64
N GLU A 190 5.49 -8.85 -32.65
CA GLU A 190 4.34 -9.77 -32.69
C GLU A 190 3.00 -9.03 -32.76
N LEU A 191 2.84 -7.96 -31.98
CA LEU A 191 1.61 -7.17 -31.98
C LEU A 191 1.45 -6.34 -33.26
N SER A 192 2.53 -5.81 -33.82
CA SER A 192 2.49 -5.11 -35.11
C SER A 192 2.11 -6.06 -36.27
N GLU A 193 2.57 -7.31 -36.24
CA GLU A 193 2.18 -8.33 -37.23
C GLU A 193 0.72 -8.79 -37.08
N GLN A 194 0.16 -8.75 -35.87
CA GLN A 194 -1.19 -9.23 -35.56
C GLN A 194 -2.25 -8.12 -35.60
N SER A 195 -1.85 -6.87 -35.67
CA SER A 195 -2.73 -5.70 -35.69
C SER A 195 -2.37 -4.79 -36.88
N GLU A 196 -3.27 -3.88 -37.24
CA GLU A 196 -3.01 -2.86 -38.26
C GLU A 196 -2.27 -1.63 -37.70
N ILE A 197 -1.59 -1.79 -36.52
CA ILE A 197 -0.91 -0.70 -35.83
C ILE A 197 0.59 -0.81 -36.10
N GLU A 198 1.20 0.28 -36.55
CA GLU A 198 2.64 0.37 -36.65
C GLU A 198 3.25 0.62 -35.25
N ILE A 199 4.01 -0.36 -34.72
CA ILE A 199 4.57 -0.27 -33.39
C ILE A 199 6.10 -0.25 -33.46
N GLY A 200 6.70 0.88 -33.08
CA GLY A 200 8.15 1.07 -33.02
C GLY A 200 8.70 0.85 -31.61
N PHE A 201 9.92 0.27 -31.53
CA PHE A 201 10.66 0.16 -30.27
C PHE A 201 12.07 0.74 -30.44
N THR A 202 12.51 1.49 -29.44
CA THR A 202 13.86 2.07 -29.37
C THR A 202 14.44 1.84 -27.98
N GLN A 203 15.67 1.35 -27.94
CA GLN A 203 16.46 1.26 -26.71
C GLN A 203 17.55 2.31 -26.71
N ILE A 204 17.67 3.05 -25.61
CA ILE A 204 18.73 4.01 -25.34
C ILE A 204 19.45 3.55 -24.08
N ALA A 205 20.66 3.05 -24.23
CA ALA A 205 21.49 2.67 -23.10
C ALA A 205 22.68 3.66 -22.99
N HIS A 206 22.81 4.29 -21.83
CA HIS A 206 23.94 5.16 -21.55
C HIS A 206 25.21 4.35 -21.30
N THR A 207 26.37 4.93 -21.56
CA THR A 207 27.64 4.27 -21.27
C THR A 207 27.73 3.91 -19.79
N HIS A 208 28.02 2.65 -19.49
CA HIS A 208 28.06 2.05 -18.15
C HIS A 208 26.68 1.90 -17.48
N ALA A 209 25.60 1.74 -18.26
CA ALA A 209 24.30 1.37 -17.69
C ALA A 209 24.41 0.02 -16.94
N PRO A 210 23.89 -0.08 -15.72
CA PRO A 210 23.94 -1.34 -14.95
C PRO A 210 22.98 -2.38 -15.55
N ALA A 211 23.26 -3.66 -15.28
CA ALA A 211 22.29 -4.71 -15.53
C ALA A 211 21.04 -4.49 -14.67
N LEU A 212 19.87 -4.64 -15.27
CA LEU A 212 18.61 -4.45 -14.55
C LEU A 212 18.32 -5.67 -13.68
N PRO A 213 17.88 -5.46 -12.42
CA PRO A 213 17.39 -6.56 -11.57
C PRO A 213 16.16 -7.25 -12.19
N ASP A 214 16.00 -8.55 -11.96
CA ASP A 214 14.88 -9.35 -12.50
C ASP A 214 13.50 -8.80 -12.16
N ALA A 215 13.34 -8.25 -10.94
CA ALA A 215 12.10 -7.59 -10.54
C ALA A 215 11.79 -6.37 -11.43
N VAL A 216 12.81 -5.58 -11.77
CA VAL A 216 12.68 -4.41 -12.65
C VAL A 216 12.34 -4.86 -14.07
N ASN A 217 13.07 -5.86 -14.61
CA ASN A 217 12.79 -6.45 -15.91
C ASN A 217 11.33 -6.91 -16.02
N THR A 218 10.85 -7.62 -15.01
CA THR A 218 9.48 -8.15 -14.96
C THR A 218 8.44 -7.03 -14.94
N VAL A 219 8.64 -6.01 -14.09
CA VAL A 219 7.68 -4.89 -13.97
C VAL A 219 7.60 -4.10 -15.27
N LEU A 220 8.74 -3.74 -15.87
CA LEU A 220 8.77 -2.98 -17.12
C LEU A 220 8.13 -3.76 -18.28
N PHE A 221 8.41 -5.06 -18.38
CA PHE A 221 7.76 -5.90 -19.37
C PHE A 221 6.24 -5.97 -19.21
N ARG A 222 5.74 -6.13 -17.96
CA ARG A 222 4.30 -6.13 -17.68
C ARG A 222 3.63 -4.81 -18.00
N ILE A 223 4.32 -3.68 -17.79
CA ILE A 223 3.82 -2.37 -18.17
C ILE A 223 3.71 -2.25 -19.69
N ALA A 224 4.75 -2.67 -20.43
CA ALA A 224 4.72 -2.69 -21.89
C ALA A 224 3.57 -3.55 -22.42
N GLN A 225 3.40 -4.76 -21.88
CA GLN A 225 2.35 -5.69 -22.27
C GLN A 225 0.95 -5.13 -22.03
N GLU A 226 0.70 -4.56 -20.84
CA GLU A 226 -0.60 -3.98 -20.49
C GLU A 226 -0.90 -2.73 -21.31
N ALA A 227 0.08 -1.85 -21.49
CA ALA A 227 -0.07 -0.63 -22.29
C ALA A 227 -0.35 -0.97 -23.76
N LEU A 228 0.41 -1.88 -24.37
CA LEU A 228 0.18 -2.31 -25.74
C LEU A 228 -1.18 -3.02 -25.91
N THR A 229 -1.57 -3.84 -24.93
CA THR A 229 -2.91 -4.46 -24.93
C THR A 229 -4.01 -3.40 -24.91
N ASN A 230 -3.84 -2.33 -24.11
CA ASN A 230 -4.78 -1.22 -24.05
C ASN A 230 -4.84 -0.45 -25.36
N ILE A 231 -3.69 -0.23 -26.02
CA ILE A 231 -3.61 0.41 -27.32
C ILE A 231 -4.39 -0.41 -28.38
N VAL A 232 -4.09 -1.70 -28.48
CA VAL A 232 -4.75 -2.59 -29.48
C VAL A 232 -6.26 -2.71 -29.24
N ARG A 233 -6.69 -2.74 -27.98
CA ARG A 233 -8.11 -2.97 -27.65
C ARG A 233 -8.97 -1.71 -27.60
N HIS A 234 -8.37 -0.57 -27.25
CA HIS A 234 -9.14 0.59 -26.80
C HIS A 234 -8.76 1.91 -27.48
N ALA A 235 -7.51 2.06 -27.96
CA ALA A 235 -7.04 3.35 -28.40
C ALA A 235 -7.49 3.72 -29.82
N HIS A 236 -7.83 2.75 -30.70
CA HIS A 236 -8.04 2.98 -32.12
C HIS A 236 -6.87 3.75 -32.75
N ALA A 237 -5.65 3.46 -32.29
CA ALA A 237 -4.43 4.08 -32.78
C ALA A 237 -4.00 3.47 -34.12
N SER A 238 -3.36 4.26 -34.98
CA SER A 238 -2.66 3.76 -36.17
C SER A 238 -1.17 3.57 -35.95
N SER A 239 -0.61 4.22 -34.92
CA SER A 239 0.80 4.07 -34.55
C SER A 239 1.02 4.14 -33.04
N ALA A 240 2.05 3.41 -32.57
CA ALA A 240 2.54 3.47 -31.22
C ALA A 240 4.07 3.41 -31.19
N ALA A 241 4.68 4.03 -30.22
CA ALA A 241 6.13 4.02 -30.02
C ALA A 241 6.50 3.72 -28.58
N LEU A 242 7.45 2.81 -28.40
CA LEU A 242 8.03 2.48 -27.10
C LEU A 242 9.50 2.89 -27.07
N ALA A 243 9.92 3.52 -25.98
CA ALA A 243 11.31 3.85 -25.72
C ALA A 243 11.72 3.36 -24.34
N LEU A 244 12.79 2.57 -24.26
CA LEU A 244 13.42 2.12 -23.03
C LEU A 244 14.76 2.83 -22.87
N GLU A 245 14.86 3.72 -21.90
CA GLU A 245 16.06 4.43 -21.53
C GLU A 245 16.65 3.86 -20.25
N ILE A 246 17.91 3.40 -20.32
CA ILE A 246 18.63 2.84 -19.17
C ILE A 246 19.77 3.79 -18.82
N ALA A 247 19.58 4.57 -17.76
CA ALA A 247 20.58 5.46 -17.19
C ALA A 247 21.26 4.82 -15.97
N HIS A 248 22.25 5.49 -15.41
CA HIS A 248 23.00 4.98 -14.25
C HIS A 248 22.14 4.89 -12.97
N ASP A 249 21.22 5.83 -12.78
CA ASP A 249 20.41 6.00 -11.57
C ASP A 249 18.96 5.53 -11.71
N ALA A 250 18.49 5.35 -12.95
CA ALA A 250 17.10 4.98 -13.20
C ALA A 250 16.94 4.33 -14.58
N VAL A 251 15.90 3.54 -14.72
CA VAL A 251 15.39 3.09 -16.01
C VAL A 251 14.02 3.72 -16.25
N THR A 252 13.80 4.16 -17.48
CA THR A 252 12.55 4.80 -17.90
C THR A 252 11.99 4.08 -19.12
N LEU A 253 10.74 3.64 -19.01
CA LEU A 253 9.97 3.11 -20.12
C LEU A 253 8.89 4.13 -20.49
N THR A 254 8.93 4.59 -21.73
CA THR A 254 7.96 5.53 -22.30
C THR A 254 7.19 4.84 -23.40
N ILE A 255 5.86 4.97 -23.38
CA ILE A 255 4.95 4.38 -24.36
C ILE A 255 4.02 5.48 -24.83
N ALA A 256 3.98 5.72 -26.11
CA ALA A 256 3.15 6.75 -26.74
C ALA A 256 2.26 6.12 -27.83
N ASP A 257 1.02 6.59 -27.98
CA ASP A 257 0.13 6.26 -29.08
C ASP A 257 -0.61 7.49 -29.60
N ASN A 258 -1.10 7.40 -30.83
CA ASN A 258 -1.85 8.46 -31.51
C ASN A 258 -3.35 8.21 -31.50
N GLY A 259 -3.86 7.45 -30.54
CA GLY A 259 -5.26 7.02 -30.48
C GLY A 259 -6.24 8.08 -29.99
N SER A 260 -7.46 7.65 -29.70
CA SER A 260 -8.57 8.52 -29.28
C SER A 260 -8.40 9.20 -27.94
N GLY A 261 -7.44 8.74 -27.11
CA GLY A 261 -7.25 9.22 -25.74
C GLY A 261 -8.41 8.86 -24.81
N PHE A 262 -8.26 9.23 -23.53
CA PHE A 262 -9.26 9.02 -22.50
C PHE A 262 -9.09 9.98 -21.32
N ASP A 263 -10.13 10.11 -20.48
CA ASP A 263 -10.05 10.91 -19.25
C ASP A 263 -9.28 10.15 -18.18
N VAL A 264 -8.06 10.62 -17.89
CA VAL A 264 -7.16 10.03 -16.90
C VAL A 264 -7.76 10.09 -15.49
N THR A 265 -8.50 11.16 -15.15
CA THR A 265 -9.10 11.35 -13.83
C THR A 265 -10.15 10.28 -13.55
N HIS A 266 -11.01 10.04 -14.52
CA HIS A 266 -12.07 9.01 -14.45
C HIS A 266 -11.51 7.59 -14.50
N ALA A 267 -10.40 7.37 -15.21
CA ALA A 267 -9.78 6.05 -15.34
C ALA A 267 -9.25 5.49 -14.01
N PHE A 268 -8.87 6.35 -13.04
CA PHE A 268 -8.40 5.93 -11.72
C PHE A 268 -9.50 5.81 -10.65
N VAL A 269 -10.67 6.43 -10.84
CA VAL A 269 -11.75 6.48 -9.83
C VAL A 269 -12.80 5.37 -10.03
N GLY A 270 -12.98 4.85 -11.24
CA GLY A 270 -14.02 3.86 -11.57
C GLY A 270 -13.75 2.46 -11.01
N ARG A 271 -14.75 1.83 -10.38
CA ARG A 271 -14.64 0.46 -9.81
C ARG A 271 -14.41 -0.65 -10.85
N ARG A 272 -14.73 -0.43 -12.13
CA ARG A 272 -14.60 -1.41 -13.24
C ARG A 272 -13.69 -0.97 -14.37
N SER A 273 -13.37 0.32 -14.47
CA SER A 273 -12.50 0.89 -15.49
C SER A 273 -11.17 1.23 -14.84
N GLY A 274 -10.06 0.71 -15.37
CA GLY A 274 -8.73 1.09 -14.89
C GLY A 274 -8.00 0.11 -13.97
N VAL A 275 -8.44 -1.14 -13.88
CA VAL A 275 -7.70 -2.19 -13.14
C VAL A 275 -6.27 -2.32 -13.69
N GLY A 276 -6.09 -2.29 -15.00
CA GLY A 276 -4.78 -2.35 -15.65
C GLY A 276 -3.88 -1.17 -15.29
N LEU A 277 -4.40 0.07 -15.37
CA LEU A 277 -3.66 1.28 -15.02
C LEU A 277 -3.26 1.31 -13.53
N ARG A 278 -4.16 0.86 -12.65
CA ARG A 278 -3.87 0.74 -11.22
C ARG A 278 -2.79 -0.29 -10.95
N ASN A 279 -2.90 -1.46 -11.56
CA ASN A 279 -1.89 -2.52 -11.44
C ASN A 279 -0.52 -2.06 -11.93
N MET A 280 -0.46 -1.33 -13.06
CA MET A 280 0.79 -0.75 -13.54
C MET A 280 1.40 0.21 -12.51
N ARG A 281 0.59 1.10 -11.92
CA ARG A 281 1.04 2.04 -10.90
C ARG A 281 1.55 1.33 -9.65
N GLU A 282 0.76 0.42 -9.10
CA GLU A 282 1.13 -0.35 -7.89
C GLU A 282 2.43 -1.13 -8.07
N ARG A 283 2.65 -1.72 -9.25
CA ARG A 283 3.89 -2.46 -9.57
C ARG A 283 5.12 -1.55 -9.62
N VAL A 284 5.00 -0.37 -10.21
CA VAL A 284 6.11 0.60 -10.28
C VAL A 284 6.41 1.17 -8.90
N GLU A 285 5.39 1.55 -8.14
CA GLU A 285 5.51 2.08 -6.78
C GLU A 285 6.12 1.04 -5.80
N ALA A 286 5.85 -0.25 -6.00
CA ALA A 286 6.47 -1.33 -5.21
C ALA A 286 8.01 -1.39 -5.36
N LEU A 287 8.54 -0.88 -6.47
CA LEU A 287 9.99 -0.74 -6.72
C LEU A 287 10.52 0.68 -6.39
N GLY A 288 9.73 1.49 -5.69
CA GLY A 288 10.09 2.88 -5.39
C GLY A 288 10.07 3.80 -6.60
N GLY A 289 9.46 3.38 -7.71
CA GLY A 289 9.35 4.13 -8.94
C GLY A 289 8.08 4.98 -9.03
N THR A 290 7.89 5.63 -10.17
CA THR A 290 6.74 6.48 -10.47
C THR A 290 6.14 6.15 -11.83
N LEU A 291 4.80 6.15 -11.92
CA LEU A 291 4.06 6.04 -13.18
C LEU A 291 3.35 7.37 -13.46
N ALA A 292 3.73 8.02 -14.55
CA ALA A 292 3.06 9.21 -15.08
C ALA A 292 2.21 8.83 -16.29
N LEU A 293 1.04 9.44 -16.39
CA LEU A 293 0.08 9.20 -17.47
C LEU A 293 -0.51 10.53 -17.93
N SER A 294 -0.44 10.79 -19.22
CA SER A 294 -1.10 11.91 -19.90
C SER A 294 -1.85 11.39 -21.08
N SER A 295 -3.09 11.83 -21.27
CA SER A 295 -3.91 11.39 -22.39
C SER A 295 -4.82 12.52 -22.88
N GLN A 296 -4.81 12.70 -24.19
CA GLN A 296 -5.68 13.59 -24.93
C GLN A 296 -5.94 12.99 -26.32
N PRO A 297 -6.99 13.39 -27.02
CA PRO A 297 -7.24 12.88 -28.38
C PRO A 297 -6.03 13.07 -29.29
N GLY A 298 -5.58 12.00 -29.93
CA GLY A 298 -4.41 11.96 -30.79
C GLY A 298 -3.06 11.78 -30.07
N HIS A 299 -3.03 11.75 -28.73
CA HIS A 299 -1.77 11.57 -28.00
C HIS A 299 -1.99 11.03 -26.60
N THR A 300 -1.64 9.77 -26.37
CA THR A 300 -1.54 9.19 -25.01
C THR A 300 -0.08 8.89 -24.72
N LEU A 301 0.37 9.21 -23.51
CA LEU A 301 1.73 8.99 -23.05
C LEU A 301 1.71 8.32 -21.67
N VAL A 302 2.34 7.17 -21.58
CA VAL A 302 2.60 6.44 -20.34
C VAL A 302 4.10 6.44 -20.08
N THR A 303 4.53 6.91 -18.92
CA THR A 303 5.95 6.92 -18.53
C THR A 303 6.12 6.23 -17.19
N ALA A 304 6.87 5.14 -17.18
CA ALA A 304 7.25 4.41 -15.98
C ALA A 304 8.73 4.64 -15.70
N ARG A 305 9.07 5.22 -14.56
CA ARG A 305 10.45 5.43 -14.11
C ARG A 305 10.70 4.64 -12.83
N VAL A 306 11.74 3.79 -12.85
CA VAL A 306 12.17 2.99 -11.70
C VAL A 306 13.59 3.39 -11.33
N PRO A 307 13.87 3.82 -10.09
CA PRO A 307 15.21 4.12 -9.63
C PRO A 307 16.04 2.84 -9.56
N LEU A 308 17.25 2.91 -10.07
CA LEU A 308 18.26 1.86 -9.91
C LEU A 308 19.11 2.28 -8.71
N GLY A 309 18.79 1.77 -7.52
CA GLY A 309 19.58 2.07 -6.34
C GLY A 309 21.03 1.67 -6.57
N VAL A 310 21.93 2.63 -6.42
CA VAL A 310 23.34 2.34 -6.24
C VAL A 310 23.42 1.51 -4.96
N GLY A 311 23.70 0.23 -5.08
CA GLY A 311 23.72 -0.71 -3.96
C GLY A 311 24.73 -0.30 -2.90
N THR A 312 24.28 0.41 -1.89
CA THR A 312 24.93 0.53 -0.59
C THR A 312 23.95 0.02 0.46
N THR A 313 23.76 -1.29 0.45
CA THR A 313 23.35 -1.96 1.69
C THR A 313 24.55 -2.76 2.15
N GLU A 314 25.56 -2.07 2.64
CA GLU A 314 26.42 -2.62 3.68
C GLU A 314 25.52 -2.82 4.91
N LEU A 315 25.04 -4.03 5.09
CA LEU A 315 24.58 -4.49 6.40
C LEU A 315 25.73 -4.23 7.37
N PRO A 316 25.50 -3.54 8.50
CA PRO A 316 26.54 -3.40 9.49
C PRO A 316 26.90 -4.81 9.99
N THR A 317 28.05 -5.27 9.59
CA THR A 317 28.71 -6.45 10.15
C THR A 317 28.91 -6.17 11.63
N ARG A 318 28.03 -6.72 12.46
CA ARG A 318 28.18 -6.72 13.91
C ARG A 318 29.41 -7.56 14.21
N SER A 319 30.54 -6.90 14.37
CA SER A 319 31.76 -7.49 14.88
C SER A 319 31.47 -8.07 16.26
N LEU A 320 31.34 -9.38 16.33
CA LEU A 320 31.49 -10.12 17.58
C LEU A 320 32.96 -9.93 18.01
N GLN A 321 33.20 -8.98 18.88
CA GLN A 321 34.42 -8.98 19.70
C GLN A 321 34.29 -10.16 20.65
N GLU A 322 35.03 -11.21 20.35
CA GLU A 322 35.49 -12.18 21.35
C GLU A 322 36.27 -11.44 22.43
N THR A 323 35.71 -11.39 23.60
CA THR A 323 36.46 -11.09 24.81
C THR A 323 36.84 -12.40 25.44
N SER A 324 38.07 -12.83 25.13
CA SER A 324 38.80 -13.76 25.99
C SER A 324 39.20 -13.04 27.27
N LEU A 325 38.74 -13.54 28.41
CA LEU A 325 39.51 -13.74 29.65
C LEU A 325 38.59 -14.35 30.72
#